data_61b3c2a4b8685904a68a974a527dd508
#
_entry.id   61b3c2a4b8685904a68a974a527dd508
#
_cell.length_a   1.000
_cell.length_b   1.000
_cell.length_c   1.000
_cell.angle_alpha   90.00
_cell.angle_beta   90.00
_cell.angle_gamma   90.00
#
_symmetry.space_group_name_H-M   'P 1'
#
loop_
_entity.id
_entity.type
_entity.pdbx_description
1 polymer ?
#
loop_
_entity_poly.entity_id
_entity_poly.type
_entity_poly.pdbx_seq_one_letter_code
_entity_poly.pdbx_strand_id
1 'polypeptide(L)'
;YFKYENYPSLDQYLSTDFSFALLDESVKEVKKTVTVTLLGMPADRDRTFEVRAIHDTTSNYTTGGVQRELIDAVENEDYTIDRLIVPAGSVEGQIDVTLKRTEKIMTKTASLVLQIAQNEEFEGVPRNVYRFLISDGTAACPYWWYYSATQQWYQYTGEFRQDKYRKLLELYHGIAESNPTLYASMVEQYGENIDNDYYTGLNGQQLRMSMGFMVNRQNPHKMAWLRYVLCPLYEYYKT
;
A
#
# COMPACT_ATOMS: atom_id res chain seq x y z
N TYR A 1 19.71 -4.76 5.78
CA TYR A 1 18.33 -5.09 6.22
C TYR A 1 17.33 -4.17 5.55
N PHE A 2 16.08 -4.60 5.43
CA PHE A 2 14.99 -3.76 4.97
C PHE A 2 14.68 -2.67 5.99
N LYS A 3 14.47 -1.43 5.52
CA LYS A 3 14.16 -0.29 6.37
C LYS A 3 12.72 -0.37 6.87
N TYR A 4 12.54 -0.14 8.16
CA TYR A 4 11.24 -0.10 8.82
C TYR A 4 10.85 1.33 9.14
N GLU A 5 9.66 1.74 8.76
CA GLU A 5 9.06 2.99 9.24
C GLU A 5 8.31 2.78 10.57
N ASN A 6 7.75 1.58 10.79
CA ASN A 6 7.13 1.19 12.05
C ASN A 6 7.58 -0.23 12.42
N TYR A 7 7.95 -0.47 13.68
CA TYR A 7 8.44 -1.76 14.16
C TYR A 7 7.31 -2.77 14.32
N PRO A 8 7.10 -3.71 13.38
CA PRO A 8 6.27 -4.87 13.66
C PRO A 8 6.95 -5.75 14.73
N SER A 9 6.18 -6.60 15.38
CA SER A 9 6.75 -7.59 16.31
C SER A 9 7.83 -8.41 15.61
N LEU A 10 8.82 -8.88 16.37
CA LEU A 10 10.02 -9.58 15.85
C LEU A 10 9.73 -10.80 14.96
N ASP A 11 8.51 -11.33 15.01
CA ASP A 11 8.07 -12.55 14.34
C ASP A 11 7.26 -12.28 13.05
N GLN A 12 7.09 -11.02 12.63
CA GLN A 12 6.36 -10.69 11.43
C GLN A 12 7.29 -10.21 10.32
N TYR A 13 7.06 -10.72 9.09
CA TYR A 13 7.68 -10.16 7.89
C TYR A 13 7.23 -8.72 7.71
N LEU A 14 8.12 -7.86 7.26
CA LEU A 14 7.70 -6.63 6.61
C LEU A 14 6.85 -7.00 5.41
N SER A 15 5.64 -6.52 5.36
CA SER A 15 4.70 -6.89 4.33
C SER A 15 4.00 -5.65 3.76
N THR A 16 3.87 -5.63 2.46
CA THR A 16 3.01 -4.69 1.74
C THR A 16 1.92 -5.48 1.03
N ASP A 17 0.68 -5.18 1.37
CA ASP A 17 -0.48 -5.68 0.66
C ASP A 17 -0.77 -4.77 -0.52
N PHE A 18 -0.78 -5.33 -1.72
CA PHE A 18 -1.06 -4.59 -2.93
C PHE A 18 -2.20 -5.23 -3.71
N SER A 19 -3.21 -4.45 -4.05
CA SER A 19 -4.33 -4.93 -4.85
C SER A 19 -4.51 -4.10 -6.12
N PHE A 20 -4.43 -4.77 -7.27
CA PHE A 20 -4.81 -4.17 -8.55
C PHE A 20 -6.31 -3.89 -8.66
N ALA A 21 -7.13 -4.54 -7.84
CA ALA A 21 -8.58 -4.32 -7.83
C ALA A 21 -8.98 -2.87 -7.54
N LEU A 22 -8.08 -2.10 -6.92
CA LEU A 22 -8.30 -0.68 -6.61
C LEU A 22 -7.89 0.25 -7.75
N LEU A 23 -7.23 -0.27 -8.78
CA LEU A 23 -6.75 0.49 -9.93
C LEU A 23 -7.64 0.29 -11.15
N ASP A 24 -7.50 1.21 -12.13
CA ASP A 24 -8.14 1.05 -13.42
C ASP A 24 -7.72 -0.26 -14.10
N GLU A 25 -8.61 -0.87 -14.87
CA GLU A 25 -8.37 -2.16 -15.52
C GLU A 25 -7.27 -2.10 -16.60
N SER A 26 -6.99 -0.92 -17.13
CA SER A 26 -5.89 -0.69 -18.07
C SER A 26 -4.51 -0.75 -17.43
N VAL A 27 -4.42 -0.53 -16.11
CA VAL A 27 -3.16 -0.63 -15.36
C VAL A 27 -2.77 -2.09 -15.24
N LYS A 28 -1.70 -2.48 -15.95
CA LYS A 28 -1.20 -3.86 -15.98
C LYS A 28 0.04 -4.07 -15.12
N GLU A 29 0.76 -3.00 -14.82
CA GLU A 29 1.99 -3.05 -14.05
C GLU A 29 2.07 -1.87 -13.08
N VAL A 30 2.65 -2.09 -11.90
CA VAL A 30 2.90 -1.04 -10.91
C VAL A 30 4.29 -1.22 -10.32
N LYS A 31 5.07 -0.16 -10.33
CA LYS A 31 6.40 -0.14 -9.71
C LYS A 31 6.28 0.22 -8.23
N LYS A 32 6.92 -0.57 -7.39
CA LYS A 32 7.09 -0.34 -5.95
C LYS A 32 8.58 -0.28 -5.62
N THR A 33 8.95 0.63 -4.73
CA THR A 33 10.33 0.78 -4.28
C THR A 33 10.45 0.41 -2.80
N VAL A 34 11.40 -0.45 -2.48
CA VAL A 34 11.70 -0.86 -1.11
C VAL A 34 13.08 -0.37 -0.74
N THR A 35 13.20 0.30 0.39
CA THR A 35 14.49 0.79 0.90
C THR A 35 15.20 -0.28 1.72
N VAL A 36 16.48 -0.47 1.42
CA VAL A 36 17.41 -1.33 2.15
C VAL A 36 18.42 -0.45 2.86
N THR A 37 18.67 -0.70 4.14
CA THR A 37 19.67 0.04 4.93
C THR A 37 20.82 -0.91 5.31
N LEU A 38 22.04 -0.43 5.18
CA LEU A 38 23.24 -1.15 5.60
C LEU A 38 23.58 -0.83 7.05
N LEU A 39 24.11 -1.83 7.74
CA LEU A 39 24.84 -1.64 9.00
C LEU A 39 26.32 -1.44 8.63
N GLY A 40 26.87 -0.28 8.94
CA GLY A 40 28.25 0.03 8.68
C GLY A 40 28.48 1.44 8.10
N MET A 41 29.69 1.65 7.62
CA MET A 41 30.09 2.95 7.04
C MET A 41 29.74 3.01 5.55
N PRO A 42 29.45 4.22 5.03
CA PRO A 42 29.39 4.42 3.58
C PRO A 42 30.70 4.00 2.92
N ALA A 43 30.62 3.53 1.68
CA ALA A 43 31.80 3.29 0.83
C ALA A 43 31.93 4.41 -0.21
N ASP A 44 33.12 4.56 -0.75
CA ASP A 44 33.43 5.55 -1.82
C ASP A 44 33.03 5.05 -3.22
N ARG A 45 32.43 3.88 -3.32
CA ARG A 45 31.96 3.24 -4.56
C ARG A 45 30.53 2.70 -4.41
N ASP A 46 29.88 2.49 -5.54
CA ASP A 46 28.62 1.77 -5.60
C ASP A 46 28.83 0.31 -5.15
N ARG A 47 27.86 -0.22 -4.40
CA ARG A 47 27.86 -1.61 -3.94
C ARG A 47 26.61 -2.30 -4.42
N THR A 48 26.75 -3.46 -5.03
CA THR A 48 25.64 -4.29 -5.45
C THR A 48 25.30 -5.31 -4.39
N PHE A 49 24.02 -5.58 -4.22
CA PHE A 49 23.53 -6.68 -3.39
C PHE A 49 22.59 -7.57 -4.20
N GLU A 50 22.36 -8.76 -3.71
CA GLU A 50 21.49 -9.73 -4.34
C GLU A 50 20.23 -9.94 -3.50
N VAL A 51 19.13 -10.19 -4.19
CA VAL A 51 17.85 -10.55 -3.58
C VAL A 51 17.38 -11.85 -4.23
N ARG A 52 16.84 -12.76 -3.41
CA ARG A 52 16.25 -14.02 -3.87
C ARG A 52 14.80 -14.07 -3.46
N ALA A 53 13.93 -14.49 -4.36
CA ALA A 53 12.59 -14.90 -3.99
C ALA A 53 12.66 -16.26 -3.28
N ILE A 54 12.01 -16.36 -2.14
CA ILE A 54 11.90 -17.61 -1.37
C ILE A 54 10.44 -18.00 -1.21
N HIS A 55 10.19 -19.29 -0.96
CA HIS A 55 8.85 -19.81 -0.72
C HIS A 55 8.22 -19.20 0.54
N ASP A 56 6.96 -18.75 0.40
CA ASP A 56 6.15 -18.31 1.55
C ASP A 56 5.59 -19.54 2.28
N THR A 57 6.00 -19.73 3.51
CA THR A 57 5.53 -20.85 4.34
C THR A 57 4.12 -20.66 4.89
N THR A 58 3.49 -19.49 4.67
CA THR A 58 2.11 -19.21 5.03
C THR A 58 1.17 -19.86 4.03
N SER A 59 0.22 -20.69 4.48
CA SER A 59 -0.67 -21.40 3.57
C SER A 59 -1.89 -20.59 3.11
N ASN A 60 -2.35 -19.65 3.93
CA ASN A 60 -3.54 -18.85 3.67
C ASN A 60 -3.38 -17.44 4.22
N TYR A 61 -4.04 -16.51 3.56
CA TYR A 61 -4.08 -15.11 3.95
C TYR A 61 -5.52 -14.59 3.98
N THR A 62 -5.85 -13.83 5.01
CA THR A 62 -7.17 -13.21 5.13
C THR A 62 -7.04 -11.70 5.03
N THR A 63 -7.56 -11.13 3.98
CA THR A 63 -7.69 -9.68 3.80
C THR A 63 -9.17 -9.30 3.80
N GLY A 64 -9.54 -8.36 4.65
CA GLY A 64 -10.91 -7.84 4.73
C GLY A 64 -11.99 -8.91 4.94
N GLY A 65 -11.66 -9.98 5.67
CA GLY A 65 -12.58 -11.11 5.92
C GLY A 65 -12.66 -12.14 4.78
N VAL A 66 -11.92 -11.96 3.69
CA VAL A 66 -11.86 -12.93 2.59
C VAL A 66 -10.57 -13.74 2.71
N GLN A 67 -10.72 -15.03 2.93
CA GLN A 67 -9.60 -15.98 2.92
C GLN A 67 -9.27 -16.33 1.47
N ARG A 68 -7.98 -16.22 1.11
CA ARG A 68 -7.44 -16.55 -0.21
C ARG A 68 -6.29 -17.51 -0.11
N GLU A 69 -6.19 -18.40 -1.08
CA GLU A 69 -5.04 -19.26 -1.26
C GLU A 69 -3.81 -18.39 -1.61
N LEU A 70 -2.71 -18.59 -0.88
CA LEU A 70 -1.43 -18.00 -1.24
C LEU A 70 -0.70 -18.91 -2.23
N ILE A 71 -0.14 -18.30 -3.26
CA ILE A 71 0.75 -18.94 -4.23
C ILE A 71 2.04 -18.14 -4.31
N ASP A 72 3.16 -18.78 -4.57
CA ASP A 72 4.41 -18.07 -4.79
C ASP A 72 4.33 -17.26 -6.09
N ALA A 73 4.79 -16.01 -6.03
CA ALA A 73 4.92 -15.17 -7.21
C ALA A 73 6.07 -15.66 -8.08
N VAL A 74 5.88 -15.65 -9.39
CA VAL A 74 6.83 -16.14 -10.39
C VAL A 74 7.51 -14.95 -11.07
N GLU A 75 8.85 -14.97 -11.07
CA GLU A 75 9.64 -13.92 -11.73
C GLU A 75 9.37 -13.90 -13.24
N ASN A 76 9.36 -12.70 -13.82
CA ASN A 76 8.99 -12.39 -15.20
C ASN A 76 7.50 -12.61 -15.54
N GLU A 77 6.73 -13.32 -14.73
CA GLU A 77 5.29 -13.48 -14.88
C GLU A 77 4.53 -12.50 -13.98
N ASP A 78 4.76 -12.55 -12.66
CA ASP A 78 4.05 -11.73 -11.66
C ASP A 78 4.82 -10.50 -11.24
N TYR A 79 6.13 -10.52 -11.39
CA TYR A 79 7.01 -9.40 -11.02
C TYR A 79 8.30 -9.41 -11.83
N THR A 80 8.98 -8.27 -11.82
CA THR A 80 10.41 -8.13 -12.16
C THR A 80 11.09 -7.31 -11.09
N ILE A 81 12.41 -7.53 -10.92
CA ILE A 81 13.24 -6.77 -9.98
C ILE A 81 14.26 -5.99 -10.77
N ASP A 82 14.24 -4.67 -10.56
CA ASP A 82 15.21 -3.73 -11.11
C ASP A 82 16.03 -3.14 -9.96
N ARG A 83 17.14 -2.54 -10.26
CA ARG A 83 18.00 -1.79 -9.33
C ARG A 83 18.27 -2.50 -7.99
N LEU A 84 19.50 -2.96 -7.84
CA LEU A 84 20.04 -3.59 -6.63
C LEU A 84 21.36 -2.91 -6.25
N ILE A 85 21.33 -1.57 -6.02
CA ILE A 85 22.55 -0.79 -5.81
C ILE A 85 22.38 0.07 -4.54
N VAL A 86 23.43 0.09 -3.72
CA VAL A 86 23.66 1.10 -2.70
C VAL A 86 24.67 2.10 -3.27
N PRO A 87 24.29 3.35 -3.53
CA PRO A 87 25.18 4.34 -4.13
C PRO A 87 26.41 4.66 -3.27
N ALA A 88 27.48 5.09 -3.92
CA ALA A 88 28.65 5.64 -3.23
C ALA A 88 28.26 6.73 -2.23
N GLY A 89 28.87 6.71 -1.06
CA GLY A 89 28.59 7.67 0.02
C GLY A 89 27.28 7.43 0.76
N SER A 90 26.48 6.41 0.38
CA SER A 90 25.20 6.07 1.02
C SER A 90 25.30 4.81 1.86
N VAL A 91 24.44 4.72 2.86
CA VAL A 91 24.11 3.50 3.60
C VAL A 91 22.71 2.98 3.24
N GLU A 92 22.02 3.66 2.34
CA GLU A 92 20.69 3.25 1.86
C GLU A 92 20.74 2.91 0.38
N GLY A 93 20.10 1.81 0.02
CA GLY A 93 19.86 1.37 -1.35
C GLY A 93 18.39 1.17 -1.60
N GLN A 94 18.03 0.95 -2.85
CA GLN A 94 16.66 0.76 -3.28
C GLN A 94 16.55 -0.50 -4.14
N ILE A 95 15.46 -1.24 -3.91
CA ILE A 95 14.99 -2.31 -4.75
C ILE A 95 13.74 -1.78 -5.45
N ASP A 96 13.76 -1.73 -6.76
CA ASP A 96 12.59 -1.43 -7.56
C ASP A 96 11.96 -2.75 -8.00
N VAL A 97 10.71 -2.98 -7.61
CA VAL A 97 9.94 -4.18 -7.97
C VAL A 97 8.76 -3.75 -8.83
N THR A 98 8.70 -4.24 -10.04
CA THR A 98 7.52 -4.06 -10.89
C THR A 98 6.58 -5.23 -10.68
N LEU A 99 5.42 -4.98 -10.07
CA LEU A 99 4.36 -5.96 -9.88
C LEU A 99 3.48 -6.00 -11.13
N LYS A 100 3.09 -7.20 -11.55
CA LYS A 100 2.29 -7.41 -12.79
C LYS A 100 0.90 -7.94 -12.47
N ARG A 101 -0.08 -7.45 -13.23
CA ARG A 101 -1.47 -7.87 -13.14
C ARG A 101 -1.71 -9.10 -13.98
N THR A 102 -1.84 -10.26 -13.35
CA THR A 102 -2.05 -11.56 -14.00
C THR A 102 -3.42 -12.14 -13.66
N GLU A 103 -3.94 -13.03 -14.49
CA GLU A 103 -5.28 -13.63 -14.27
C GLU A 103 -5.34 -14.44 -12.96
N LYS A 104 -4.26 -15.12 -12.58
CA LYS A 104 -4.25 -15.95 -11.37
C LYS A 104 -4.48 -15.18 -10.08
N ILE A 105 -4.08 -13.88 -10.03
CA ILE A 105 -4.30 -13.06 -8.83
C ILE A 105 -5.72 -12.51 -8.70
N MET A 106 -6.60 -12.74 -9.67
CA MET A 106 -8.02 -12.45 -9.53
C MET A 106 -8.70 -13.32 -8.47
N THR A 107 -8.26 -14.55 -8.32
CA THR A 107 -8.85 -15.54 -7.37
C THR A 107 -7.91 -15.92 -6.24
N LYS A 108 -6.61 -15.79 -6.42
CA LYS A 108 -5.56 -16.12 -5.44
C LYS A 108 -4.79 -14.86 -5.05
N THR A 109 -3.92 -14.97 -4.06
CA THR A 109 -2.95 -13.93 -3.71
C THR A 109 -1.55 -14.45 -4.01
N ALA A 110 -0.82 -13.77 -4.89
CA ALA A 110 0.57 -14.10 -5.13
C ALA A 110 1.46 -13.49 -4.03
N SER A 111 2.26 -14.30 -3.38
CA SER A 111 3.21 -13.88 -2.36
C SER A 111 4.62 -13.83 -2.96
N LEU A 112 5.22 -12.66 -2.93
CA LEU A 112 6.62 -12.44 -3.28
C LEU A 112 7.39 -12.18 -1.99
N VAL A 113 8.15 -13.18 -1.54
CA VAL A 113 9.00 -13.05 -0.36
C VAL A 113 10.43 -12.82 -0.83
N LEU A 114 10.93 -11.61 -0.68
CA LEU A 114 12.28 -11.21 -1.04
C LEU A 114 13.21 -11.38 0.16
N GLN A 115 14.28 -12.12 -0.01
CA GLN A 115 15.36 -12.26 0.96
C GLN A 115 16.64 -11.64 0.42
N ILE A 116 17.27 -10.76 1.19
CA ILE A 116 18.61 -10.25 0.87
C ILE A 116 19.60 -11.41 1.02
N ALA A 117 20.29 -11.73 -0.06
CA ALA A 117 21.32 -12.77 -0.05
C ALA A 117 22.63 -12.23 0.52
N GLN A 118 23.33 -13.09 1.25
CA GLN A 118 24.69 -12.81 1.70
C GLN A 118 25.65 -12.90 0.49
N ASN A 119 26.59 -11.95 0.41
CA ASN A 119 27.66 -11.96 -0.57
C ASN A 119 28.99 -11.50 0.08
N GLU A 120 30.03 -11.29 -0.73
CA GLU A 120 31.34 -10.87 -0.23
C GLU A 120 31.34 -9.47 0.44
N GLU A 121 30.39 -8.62 0.08
CA GLU A 121 30.27 -7.25 0.59
C GLU A 121 29.28 -7.10 1.76
N PHE A 122 28.36 -8.04 1.88
CA PHE A 122 27.26 -7.97 2.85
C PHE A 122 27.08 -9.29 3.59
N GLU A 123 27.25 -9.24 4.92
CA GLU A 123 26.88 -10.34 5.80
C GLU A 123 25.37 -10.43 5.97
N GLY A 124 24.88 -11.66 6.12
CA GLY A 124 23.47 -11.89 6.42
C GLY A 124 23.11 -11.35 7.82
N VAL A 125 21.99 -10.68 7.93
CA VAL A 125 21.45 -10.18 9.19
C VAL A 125 20.05 -10.74 9.43
N PRO A 126 19.62 -10.87 10.69
CA PRO A 126 18.20 -11.06 11.00
C PRO A 126 17.37 -9.94 10.35
N ARG A 127 16.16 -10.23 9.88
CA ARG A 127 15.28 -9.27 9.18
C ARG A 127 15.75 -8.90 7.76
N ASN A 128 16.20 -9.87 7.04
CA ASN A 128 16.57 -9.75 5.63
C ASN A 128 15.43 -10.12 4.68
N VAL A 129 14.19 -10.14 5.15
CA VAL A 129 13.01 -10.59 4.39
C VAL A 129 11.96 -9.49 4.29
N TYR A 130 11.44 -9.31 3.09
CA TYR A 130 10.32 -8.41 2.78
C TYR A 130 9.29 -9.14 1.92
N ARG A 131 8.00 -8.99 2.22
CA ARG A 131 6.93 -9.67 1.53
C ARG A 131 6.00 -8.70 0.81
N PHE A 132 5.70 -8.97 -0.45
CA PHE A 132 4.56 -8.39 -1.16
C PHE A 132 3.45 -9.43 -1.27
N LEU A 133 2.23 -9.05 -0.93
CA LEU A 133 1.03 -9.81 -1.18
C LEU A 133 0.27 -9.13 -2.31
N ILE A 134 0.22 -9.80 -3.47
CA ILE A 134 -0.27 -9.23 -4.73
C ILE A 134 -1.60 -9.88 -5.08
N SER A 135 -2.65 -9.09 -5.23
CA SER A 135 -3.99 -9.58 -5.58
C SER A 135 -4.68 -8.65 -6.59
N ASP A 136 -5.68 -9.19 -7.30
CA ASP A 136 -6.60 -8.44 -8.16
C ASP A 136 -8.05 -8.89 -7.96
N GLY A 137 -8.28 -9.59 -6.89
CA GLY A 137 -9.64 -10.00 -6.53
C GLY A 137 -10.46 -8.84 -6.01
N THR A 138 -11.73 -9.12 -5.71
CA THR A 138 -12.63 -8.15 -5.11
C THR A 138 -11.97 -7.49 -3.90
N ALA A 139 -11.76 -6.19 -3.95
CA ALA A 139 -11.26 -5.46 -2.80
C ALA A 139 -12.25 -5.64 -1.66
N ALA A 140 -11.74 -5.96 -0.48
CA ALA A 140 -12.57 -6.03 0.69
C ALA A 140 -13.17 -4.65 0.98
N CYS A 141 -14.42 -4.65 1.43
CA CYS A 141 -15.02 -3.44 1.95
C CYS A 141 -14.17 -2.93 3.12
N PRO A 142 -13.58 -1.74 3.06
CA PRO A 142 -12.87 -1.21 4.19
C PRO A 142 -13.84 -1.08 5.37
N TYR A 143 -13.38 -1.46 6.57
CA TYR A 143 -14.24 -1.46 7.75
C TYR A 143 -14.89 -0.10 8.00
N TRP A 144 -14.22 0.98 7.68
CA TRP A 144 -14.70 2.35 7.86
C TRP A 144 -15.87 2.71 6.93
N TRP A 145 -16.12 1.95 5.85
CA TRP A 145 -17.21 2.23 4.90
C TRP A 145 -18.59 2.19 5.57
N TYR A 146 -18.82 1.19 6.40
CA TYR A 146 -20.07 1.04 7.14
C TYR A 146 -20.01 1.51 8.59
N TYR A 147 -18.81 1.82 9.10
CA TYR A 147 -18.64 2.28 10.45
C TYR A 147 -19.05 3.75 10.55
N SER A 148 -20.32 4.00 10.85
CA SER A 148 -20.85 5.35 11.08
C SER A 148 -21.82 5.36 12.25
N ALA A 149 -21.56 6.21 13.24
CA ALA A 149 -22.51 6.50 14.30
C ALA A 149 -23.70 7.34 13.83
N THR A 150 -23.61 7.92 12.63
CA THR A 150 -24.65 8.77 12.05
C THR A 150 -24.81 8.45 10.58
N GLN A 151 -25.98 7.96 10.20
CA GLN A 151 -26.31 7.55 8.83
C GLN A 151 -26.28 8.67 7.78
N GLN A 152 -25.97 9.92 8.17
CA GLN A 152 -26.05 11.09 7.29
C GLN A 152 -25.11 11.05 6.10
N TRP A 153 -24.03 10.28 6.15
CA TRP A 153 -23.00 10.24 5.09
C TRP A 153 -23.17 9.07 4.13
N TYR A 154 -23.95 8.08 4.51
CA TYR A 154 -24.35 6.98 3.65
C TYR A 154 -25.00 7.47 2.34
N GLN A 155 -25.65 8.63 2.35
CA GLN A 155 -26.24 9.24 1.15
C GLN A 155 -25.18 9.63 0.09
N TYR A 156 -23.92 9.86 0.45
CA TYR A 156 -22.86 10.22 -0.51
C TYR A 156 -22.18 9.00 -1.09
N THR A 157 -21.96 7.97 -0.30
CA THR A 157 -21.25 6.76 -0.71
C THR A 157 -22.19 5.59 -0.97
N GLY A 158 -23.30 5.50 -0.23
CA GLY A 158 -24.28 4.43 -0.33
C GLY A 158 -23.66 3.06 0.01
N GLU A 159 -24.28 2.00 -0.48
CA GLU A 159 -23.75 0.64 -0.32
C GLU A 159 -22.37 0.51 -0.95
N PHE A 160 -21.51 -0.28 -0.28
CA PHE A 160 -20.20 -0.60 -0.80
C PHE A 160 -20.34 -1.33 -2.13
N ARG A 161 -19.66 -0.80 -3.12
CA ARG A 161 -19.46 -1.42 -4.42
C ARG A 161 -18.02 -1.16 -4.82
N GLN A 162 -17.43 -2.12 -5.47
CA GLN A 162 -16.03 -2.03 -5.87
C GLN A 162 -15.76 -0.87 -6.83
N ASP A 163 -16.67 -0.65 -7.78
CA ASP A 163 -16.58 0.47 -8.73
C ASP A 163 -16.64 1.83 -8.00
N LYS A 164 -17.48 1.95 -6.98
CA LYS A 164 -17.54 3.17 -6.15
C LYS A 164 -16.26 3.39 -5.36
N TYR A 165 -15.69 2.34 -4.80
CA TYR A 165 -14.46 2.45 -4.04
C TYR A 165 -13.28 2.82 -4.95
N ARG A 166 -13.19 2.19 -6.14
CA ARG A 166 -12.21 2.59 -7.16
C ARG A 166 -12.35 4.06 -7.52
N LYS A 167 -13.58 4.51 -7.80
CA LYS A 167 -13.83 5.92 -8.15
C LYS A 167 -13.47 6.87 -7.00
N LEU A 168 -13.76 6.48 -5.77
CA LEU A 168 -13.37 7.25 -4.59
C LEU A 168 -11.83 7.39 -4.51
N LEU A 169 -11.10 6.29 -4.69
CA LEU A 169 -9.64 6.30 -4.69
C LEU A 169 -9.06 7.06 -5.90
N GLU A 170 -9.63 6.91 -7.09
CA GLU A 170 -9.25 7.69 -8.29
C GLU A 170 -9.35 9.19 -8.01
N LEU A 171 -10.46 9.64 -7.43
CA LEU A 171 -10.67 11.04 -7.06
C LEU A 171 -9.70 11.50 -5.97
N TYR A 172 -9.42 10.64 -5.00
CA TYR A 172 -8.46 10.90 -3.92
C TYR A 172 -7.03 11.04 -4.47
N HIS A 173 -6.58 10.10 -5.30
CA HIS A 173 -5.26 10.15 -5.93
C HIS A 173 -5.14 11.30 -6.93
N GLY A 174 -6.21 11.65 -7.63
CA GLY A 174 -6.26 12.78 -8.58
C GLY A 174 -5.98 14.15 -7.93
N ILE A 175 -6.05 14.25 -6.60
CA ILE A 175 -5.62 15.46 -5.88
C ILE A 175 -4.12 15.73 -6.13
N ALA A 176 -3.31 14.68 -6.32
CA ALA A 176 -1.87 14.82 -6.57
C ALA A 176 -1.55 15.67 -7.80
N GLU A 177 -2.37 15.60 -8.85
CA GLU A 177 -2.18 16.37 -10.09
C GLU A 177 -2.45 17.86 -9.89
N SER A 178 -3.49 18.19 -9.12
CA SER A 178 -3.94 19.58 -8.93
C SER A 178 -3.30 20.26 -7.72
N ASN A 179 -2.98 19.48 -6.67
CA ASN A 179 -2.43 19.98 -5.41
C ASN A 179 -1.55 18.92 -4.70
N PRO A 180 -0.31 18.70 -5.17
CA PRO A 180 0.56 17.65 -4.64
C PRO A 180 0.90 17.81 -3.16
N THR A 181 1.01 19.05 -2.65
CA THR A 181 1.27 19.31 -1.22
C THR A 181 0.08 18.88 -0.35
N LEU A 182 -1.13 19.20 -0.78
CA LEU A 182 -2.34 18.75 -0.09
C LEU A 182 -2.44 17.23 -0.12
N TYR A 183 -2.19 16.61 -1.28
CA TYR A 183 -2.23 15.16 -1.42
C TYR A 183 -1.25 14.48 -0.47
N ALA A 184 0.01 14.93 -0.43
CA ALA A 184 1.02 14.39 0.48
C ALA A 184 0.58 14.46 1.95
N SER A 185 0.02 15.61 2.38
CA SER A 185 -0.53 15.79 3.72
C SER A 185 -1.73 14.86 4.01
N MET A 186 -2.57 14.60 3.00
CA MET A 186 -3.70 13.68 3.14
C MET A 186 -3.22 12.22 3.22
N VAL A 187 -2.22 11.83 2.44
CA VAL A 187 -1.62 10.48 2.50
C VAL A 187 -0.97 10.23 3.85
N GLU A 188 -0.25 11.21 4.41
CA GLU A 188 0.31 11.11 5.76
C GLU A 188 -0.77 10.82 6.81
N GLN A 189 -1.94 11.45 6.69
CA GLN A 189 -3.05 11.31 7.64
C GLN A 189 -3.86 10.03 7.44
N TYR A 190 -4.14 9.67 6.20
CA TYR A 190 -5.15 8.65 5.89
C TYR A 190 -4.60 7.39 5.22
N GLY A 191 -3.33 7.41 4.80
CA GLY A 191 -2.74 6.36 3.97
C GLY A 191 -2.98 6.57 2.48
N GLU A 192 -2.16 5.91 1.66
CA GLU A 192 -2.26 6.00 0.20
C GLU A 192 -3.62 5.51 -0.34
N ASN A 193 -4.19 4.49 0.29
CA ASN A 193 -5.49 3.91 -0.06
C ASN A 193 -6.55 4.10 1.03
N ILE A 194 -6.39 5.13 1.86
CA ILE A 194 -7.27 5.42 2.99
C ILE A 194 -7.26 4.23 3.98
N ASP A 195 -6.11 3.68 4.22
CA ASP A 195 -5.88 2.44 4.96
C ASP A 195 -5.33 2.63 6.37
N ASN A 196 -5.08 3.88 6.81
CA ASN A 196 -4.76 4.17 8.21
C ASN A 196 -5.98 3.97 9.12
N ASP A 197 -5.77 3.33 10.27
CA ASP A 197 -6.83 3.10 11.26
C ASP A 197 -7.28 4.37 12.00
N TYR A 198 -6.41 5.36 12.08
CA TYR A 198 -6.62 6.61 12.81
C TYR A 198 -6.10 7.80 12.01
N TYR A 199 -6.68 8.97 12.27
CA TYR A 199 -6.19 10.25 11.79
C TYR A 199 -6.14 11.27 12.92
N THR A 200 -5.31 12.31 12.79
CA THR A 200 -5.16 13.36 13.78
C THR A 200 -6.17 14.48 13.54
N GLY A 201 -7.06 14.71 14.50
CA GLY A 201 -8.01 15.81 14.46
C GLY A 201 -7.37 17.18 14.74
N LEU A 202 -8.12 18.25 14.47
CA LEU A 202 -7.66 19.64 14.64
C LEU A 202 -7.16 19.98 16.07
N ASN A 203 -7.65 19.26 17.07
CA ASN A 203 -7.25 19.41 18.47
C ASN A 203 -6.08 18.46 18.86
N GLY A 204 -5.45 17.79 17.89
CA GLY A 204 -4.39 16.79 18.13
C GLY A 204 -4.88 15.42 18.62
N GLN A 205 -6.19 15.23 18.73
CA GLN A 205 -6.76 13.97 19.18
C GLN A 205 -6.68 12.91 18.06
N GLN A 206 -6.30 11.68 18.40
CA GLN A 206 -6.40 10.54 17.49
C GLN A 206 -7.85 10.08 17.37
N LEU A 207 -8.36 10.14 16.16
CA LEU A 207 -9.75 9.79 15.82
C LEU A 207 -9.74 8.56 14.90
N ARG A 208 -10.60 7.60 15.21
CA ARG A 208 -10.70 6.39 14.40
C ARG A 208 -11.35 6.69 13.05
N MET A 209 -10.81 6.07 12.00
CA MET A 209 -11.41 6.14 10.67
C MET A 209 -12.83 5.57 10.68
N SER A 210 -13.76 6.28 10.05
CA SER A 210 -15.18 5.90 9.95
C SER A 210 -15.80 6.58 8.74
N MET A 211 -16.94 6.14 8.25
CA MET A 211 -17.63 6.78 7.12
C MET A 211 -17.83 8.29 7.32
N GLY A 212 -18.02 8.74 8.55
CA GLY A 212 -18.18 10.17 8.86
C GLY A 212 -16.88 10.96 8.99
N PHE A 213 -15.72 10.30 8.97
CA PHE A 213 -14.44 11.00 9.24
C PHE A 213 -14.12 12.07 8.20
N MET A 214 -14.43 11.84 6.94
CA MET A 214 -14.12 12.76 5.83
C MET A 214 -14.72 14.14 6.05
N VAL A 215 -15.90 14.20 6.66
CA VAL A 215 -16.67 15.42 6.88
C VAL A 215 -16.80 15.81 8.36
N ASN A 216 -16.11 15.09 9.23
CA ASN A 216 -16.07 15.41 10.65
C ASN A 216 -15.53 16.83 10.87
N ARG A 217 -16.15 17.59 11.77
CA ARG A 217 -15.70 18.95 12.10
C ARG A 217 -14.27 19.02 12.62
N GLN A 218 -13.75 17.92 13.17
CA GLN A 218 -12.38 17.80 13.66
C GLN A 218 -11.39 17.36 12.57
N ASN A 219 -11.87 17.03 11.37
CA ASN A 219 -11.00 16.63 10.28
C ASN A 219 -10.32 17.85 9.66
N PRO A 220 -8.97 17.94 9.68
CA PRO A 220 -8.24 19.07 9.11
C PRO A 220 -8.45 19.21 7.60
N HIS A 221 -8.70 18.10 6.90
CA HIS A 221 -8.91 18.06 5.45
C HIS A 221 -10.39 17.97 5.03
N LYS A 222 -11.33 18.30 5.93
CA LYS A 222 -12.77 18.25 5.64
C LYS A 222 -13.14 18.89 4.30
N MET A 223 -12.63 20.09 4.02
CA MET A 223 -12.97 20.82 2.80
C MET A 223 -12.34 20.17 1.56
N ALA A 224 -11.17 19.56 1.70
CA ALA A 224 -10.53 18.79 0.63
C ALA A 224 -11.36 17.54 0.29
N TRP A 225 -11.78 16.78 1.28
CA TRP A 225 -12.67 15.63 1.09
C TRP A 225 -13.96 16.01 0.37
N LEU A 226 -14.63 17.08 0.80
CA LEU A 226 -15.85 17.54 0.14
C LEU A 226 -15.58 17.95 -1.31
N ARG A 227 -14.58 18.79 -1.54
CA ARG A 227 -14.34 19.41 -2.84
C ARG A 227 -13.82 18.41 -3.89
N TYR A 228 -12.86 17.58 -3.52
CA TYR A 228 -12.13 16.76 -4.48
C TYR A 228 -12.65 15.32 -4.56
N VAL A 229 -13.31 14.82 -3.53
CA VAL A 229 -13.72 13.41 -3.47
C VAL A 229 -15.22 13.25 -3.38
N LEU A 230 -15.88 13.75 -2.30
CA LEU A 230 -17.28 13.38 -2.03
C LEU A 230 -18.28 14.02 -2.99
N CYS A 231 -18.15 15.33 -3.27
CA CYS A 231 -19.06 15.98 -4.21
C CYS A 231 -18.88 15.43 -5.65
N PRO A 232 -17.65 15.27 -6.18
CA PRO A 232 -17.46 14.62 -7.47
C PRO A 232 -17.96 13.18 -7.50
N LEU A 233 -17.75 12.39 -6.45
CA LEU A 233 -18.26 11.03 -6.34
C LEU A 233 -19.78 10.97 -6.40
N TYR A 234 -20.44 11.84 -5.64
CA TYR A 234 -21.90 11.95 -5.61
C TYR A 234 -22.46 12.31 -7.00
N GLU A 235 -21.89 13.33 -7.65
CA GLU A 235 -22.33 13.74 -8.99
C GLU A 235 -22.09 12.63 -10.03
N TYR A 236 -21.00 11.88 -9.94
CA TYR A 236 -20.69 10.77 -10.84
C TYR A 236 -21.76 9.66 -10.78
N TYR A 237 -22.32 9.38 -9.59
CA TYR A 237 -23.31 8.30 -9.40
C TYR A 237 -24.76 8.79 -9.35
N LYS A 238 -25.00 10.08 -9.49
CA LYS A 238 -26.35 10.67 -9.51
C LYS A 238 -27.06 10.52 -10.86
N THR A 239 -26.29 10.30 -11.93
CA THR A 239 -26.78 10.02 -13.27
C THR A 239 -27.10 8.56 -13.43
#